data_c37a8982efefccbb7a54dc57d8068dbe
#
_entry.id   c37a8982efefccbb7a54dc57d8068dbe
#
_cell.length_a   1.000
_cell.length_b   1.000
_cell.length_c   1.000
_cell.angle_alpha   90.00
_cell.angle_beta   90.00
_cell.angle_gamma   90.00
#
_symmetry.space_group_name_H-M   'P 1'
#
loop_
_entity.id
_entity.type
_entity.pdbx_description
1 polymer ?
#
loop_
_entity_poly.entity_id
_entity_poly.type
_entity_poly.pdbx_seq_one_letter_code
_entity_poly.pdbx_strand_id
1 'polypeptide(L)'
;MDTHPEKETPMQVQAYLFFNGRCEEALEFYRQALGAELLMLMRYQDSPDPLPPGMVPAGAENKIMHACLRIGATEVMASDDVCSGQRQATGFQGFSLSLAVASEAEADRLFSALADGGQVQMPLEKTFWSPRFGMLVDRFGVSWMINVVAPE
;
A
#
# COMPACT_ATOMS: atom_id res chain seq x y z
N MET A 1 10.54 -39.91 -1.87
CA MET A 1 10.65 -38.94 -1.62
C MET A 1 9.95 -37.97 -2.23
N ASP A 2 9.18 -37.48 -1.75
CA ASP A 2 8.41 -36.58 -2.33
C ASP A 2 8.84 -35.27 -2.01
N THR A 3 9.47 -34.65 -2.79
CA THR A 3 9.88 -33.36 -2.45
C THR A 3 8.91 -32.35 -2.84
N HIS A 4 8.07 -32.46 -3.67
CA HIS A 4 7.03 -31.50 -4.03
C HIS A 4 7.43 -30.07 -3.77
N PRO A 5 8.36 -29.51 -4.50
CA PRO A 5 8.72 -28.12 -4.29
C PRO A 5 7.53 -27.18 -4.37
N GLU A 6 6.51 -27.58 -5.08
CA GLU A 6 5.36 -26.74 -5.23
C GLU A 6 4.63 -26.53 -3.91
N LYS A 7 4.91 -27.36 -2.90
CA LYS A 7 4.29 -27.19 -1.61
C LYS A 7 5.02 -26.22 -0.71
N GLU A 8 6.19 -25.81 -1.12
CA GLU A 8 6.94 -24.87 -0.32
C GLU A 8 6.57 -23.47 -0.72
N THR A 9 6.33 -22.64 0.27
CA THR A 9 6.03 -21.24 0.01
C THR A 9 7.34 -20.52 -0.33
N PRO A 10 7.45 -19.91 -1.49
CA PRO A 10 8.65 -19.15 -1.77
C PRO A 10 8.78 -17.97 -0.83
N MET A 11 10.01 -17.59 -0.56
CA MET A 11 10.26 -16.41 0.24
C MET A 11 9.75 -15.20 -0.50
N GLN A 12 9.02 -14.34 0.20
CA GLN A 12 8.48 -13.11 -0.37
C GLN A 12 8.77 -11.95 0.54
N VAL A 13 8.99 -10.80 -0.04
CA VAL A 13 9.09 -9.56 0.69
C VAL A 13 7.90 -8.72 0.30
N GLN A 14 7.05 -8.40 1.25
CA GLN A 14 5.85 -7.65 0.99
C GLN A 14 5.82 -6.42 1.87
N ALA A 15 5.28 -5.33 1.33
CA ALA A 15 5.14 -4.10 2.11
C ALA A 15 4.01 -4.27 3.10
N TYR A 16 4.19 -3.70 4.27
CA TYR A 16 3.14 -3.62 5.29
C TYR A 16 3.07 -2.16 5.70
N LEU A 17 1.93 -1.54 5.44
CA LEU A 17 1.77 -0.11 5.64
C LEU A 17 0.96 0.14 6.89
N PHE A 18 1.47 1.01 7.75
CA PHE A 18 0.77 1.37 8.97
C PHE A 18 0.19 2.77 8.81
N PHE A 19 -1.13 2.83 8.81
CA PHE A 19 -1.83 4.10 8.75
C PHE A 19 -2.28 4.46 10.16
N ASN A 20 -2.38 5.73 10.42
CA ASN A 20 -2.71 6.18 11.76
C ASN A 20 -4.20 6.53 11.82
N GLY A 21 -5.03 5.51 11.75
CA GLY A 21 -6.47 5.69 11.81
C GLY A 21 -7.13 5.89 10.47
N ARG A 22 -6.37 5.95 9.38
CA ARG A 22 -6.91 6.21 8.05
C ARG A 22 -6.77 5.01 7.11
N CYS A 23 -6.56 3.81 7.66
CA CYS A 23 -6.30 2.66 6.81
C CYS A 23 -7.47 2.36 5.88
N GLU A 24 -8.69 2.35 6.41
CA GLU A 24 -9.86 2.04 5.58
C GLU A 24 -10.02 3.05 4.45
N GLU A 25 -9.81 4.32 4.76
CA GLU A 25 -9.88 5.37 3.76
C GLU A 25 -8.80 5.18 2.69
N ALA A 26 -7.60 4.80 3.12
CA ALA A 26 -6.51 4.56 2.19
C ALA A 26 -6.78 3.38 1.29
N LEU A 27 -7.34 2.28 1.85
CA LEU A 27 -7.66 1.11 1.05
C LEU A 27 -8.68 1.45 -0.04
N GLU A 28 -9.69 2.23 0.30
CA GLU A 28 -10.67 2.62 -0.68
C GLU A 28 -10.07 3.52 -1.76
N PHE A 29 -9.18 4.42 -1.35
CA PHE A 29 -8.50 5.27 -2.30
C PHE A 29 -7.68 4.45 -3.30
N TYR A 30 -6.94 3.46 -2.81
CA TYR A 30 -6.13 2.64 -3.70
C TYR A 30 -6.97 1.74 -4.59
N ARG A 31 -8.12 1.30 -4.10
CA ARG A 31 -9.03 0.55 -4.95
C ARG A 31 -9.50 1.37 -6.13
N GLN A 32 -9.83 2.63 -5.89
CA GLN A 32 -10.31 3.50 -6.95
C GLN A 32 -9.19 3.97 -7.85
N ALA A 33 -8.06 4.34 -7.27
CA ALA A 33 -6.96 4.91 -8.04
C ALA A 33 -6.21 3.86 -8.86
N LEU A 34 -6.02 2.66 -8.29
CA LEU A 34 -5.17 1.64 -8.89
C LEU A 34 -5.93 0.42 -9.37
N GLY A 35 -7.22 0.36 -9.12
CA GLY A 35 -7.97 -0.85 -9.41
C GLY A 35 -7.58 -2.00 -8.51
N ALA A 36 -7.09 -1.70 -7.31
CA ALA A 36 -6.65 -2.73 -6.40
C ALA A 36 -7.82 -3.54 -5.87
N GLU A 37 -7.52 -4.76 -5.46
CA GLU A 37 -8.55 -5.67 -4.97
C GLU A 37 -8.32 -5.95 -3.50
N LEU A 38 -9.37 -5.74 -2.68
CA LEU A 38 -9.27 -6.01 -1.26
C LEU A 38 -9.48 -7.51 -1.04
N LEU A 39 -8.45 -8.18 -0.55
CA LEU A 39 -8.50 -9.62 -0.36
C LEU A 39 -8.95 -10.00 1.04
N MET A 40 -8.64 -9.17 2.03
CA MET A 40 -8.99 -9.47 3.40
C MET A 40 -9.01 -8.20 4.21
N LEU A 41 -9.95 -8.10 5.14
CA LEU A 41 -10.02 -6.95 6.04
C LEU A 41 -10.55 -7.44 7.38
N MET A 42 -9.84 -7.11 8.46
CA MET A 42 -10.25 -7.46 9.79
C MET A 42 -10.09 -6.25 10.69
N ARG A 43 -11.16 -5.94 11.43
CA ARG A 43 -11.13 -4.84 12.38
C ARG A 43 -10.70 -5.37 13.74
N TYR A 44 -10.28 -4.48 14.62
CA TYR A 44 -9.89 -4.93 15.97
C TYR A 44 -11.04 -5.64 16.67
N GLN A 45 -12.26 -5.17 16.49
CA GLN A 45 -13.42 -5.80 17.12
C GLN A 45 -13.73 -7.19 16.55
N ASP A 46 -13.15 -7.53 15.40
CA ASP A 46 -13.40 -8.82 14.76
C ASP A 46 -12.36 -9.85 15.15
N SER A 47 -11.43 -9.52 16.02
CA SER A 47 -10.37 -10.44 16.40
C SER A 47 -10.97 -11.71 17.00
N PRO A 48 -10.57 -12.89 16.51
CA PRO A 48 -11.10 -14.14 17.08
C PRO A 48 -10.63 -14.39 18.51
N ASP A 49 -9.50 -13.81 18.88
CA ASP A 49 -8.97 -13.95 20.21
C ASP A 49 -9.15 -12.65 20.98
N PRO A 50 -9.48 -12.71 22.26
CA PRO A 50 -9.59 -11.50 23.05
C PRO A 50 -8.26 -10.77 23.08
N LEU A 51 -8.32 -9.45 22.88
CA LEU A 51 -7.12 -8.64 22.95
C LEU A 51 -6.87 -8.23 24.40
N PRO A 52 -5.59 -8.05 24.79
CA PRO A 52 -5.31 -7.64 26.16
C PRO A 52 -6.01 -6.32 26.50
N PRO A 53 -6.47 -6.18 27.74
CA PRO A 53 -7.12 -4.93 28.14
C PRO A 53 -6.18 -3.74 27.94
N GLY A 54 -6.73 -2.67 27.39
CA GLY A 54 -5.95 -1.47 27.17
C GLY A 54 -5.10 -1.49 25.93
N MET A 55 -5.06 -2.60 25.20
CA MET A 55 -4.28 -2.66 23.97
C MET A 55 -4.88 -1.80 22.89
N VAL A 56 -6.21 -1.80 22.78
CA VAL A 56 -6.92 -1.00 21.80
C VAL A 56 -7.59 0.14 22.52
N PRO A 57 -7.28 1.39 22.16
CA PRO A 57 -7.91 2.52 22.81
C PRO A 57 -9.41 2.53 22.62
N ALA A 58 -10.12 3.10 23.58
CA ALA A 58 -11.57 3.22 23.49
C ALA A 58 -11.91 4.01 22.21
N GLY A 59 -12.88 3.51 21.48
CA GLY A 59 -13.30 4.15 20.24
C GLY A 59 -12.54 3.72 19.01
N ALA A 60 -11.52 2.85 19.18
CA ALA A 60 -10.73 2.39 18.04
C ALA A 60 -11.06 0.96 17.65
N GLU A 61 -12.13 0.40 18.18
CA GLU A 61 -12.46 -1.00 17.93
C GLU A 61 -12.80 -1.27 16.48
N ASN A 62 -13.30 -0.29 15.76
CA ASN A 62 -13.65 -0.48 14.35
C ASN A 62 -12.50 -0.11 13.42
N LYS A 63 -11.34 0.23 13.93
CA LYS A 63 -10.18 0.48 13.08
C LYS A 63 -9.62 -0.83 12.54
N ILE A 64 -8.78 -0.75 11.53
CA ILE A 64 -8.31 -1.92 10.82
C ILE A 64 -7.14 -2.54 11.54
N MET A 65 -7.33 -3.80 11.97
CA MET A 65 -6.25 -4.56 12.60
C MET A 65 -5.34 -5.16 11.55
N HIS A 66 -5.91 -5.61 10.43
CA HIS A 66 -5.13 -6.20 9.35
C HIS A 66 -5.94 -6.21 8.07
N ALA A 67 -5.30 -5.88 6.97
CA ALA A 67 -5.91 -5.94 5.65
C ALA A 67 -4.87 -6.37 4.64
N CYS A 68 -5.33 -6.97 3.56
CA CYS A 68 -4.49 -7.36 2.45
C CYS A 68 -5.11 -6.84 1.18
N LEU A 69 -4.31 -6.15 0.38
CA LEU A 69 -4.76 -5.51 -0.84
C LEU A 69 -3.88 -6.00 -1.98
N ARG A 70 -4.48 -6.41 -3.08
CA ARG A 70 -3.71 -6.80 -4.25
C ARG A 70 -3.67 -5.67 -5.25
N ILE A 71 -2.47 -5.22 -5.58
CA ILE A 71 -2.24 -4.18 -6.57
C ILE A 71 -1.52 -4.86 -7.73
N GLY A 72 -2.22 -5.01 -8.85
CA GLY A 72 -1.66 -5.78 -9.95
C GLY A 72 -1.35 -7.19 -9.50
N ALA A 73 -0.11 -7.60 -9.60
CA ALA A 73 0.32 -8.94 -9.20
C ALA A 73 0.89 -8.98 -7.79
N THR A 74 0.90 -7.88 -7.07
CA THR A 74 1.56 -7.77 -5.77
C THR A 74 0.56 -7.57 -4.66
N GLU A 75 0.77 -8.26 -3.54
CA GLU A 75 -0.05 -8.08 -2.36
C GLU A 75 0.65 -7.17 -1.38
N VAL A 76 -0.09 -6.23 -0.83
CA VAL A 76 0.39 -5.27 0.14
C VAL A 76 -0.52 -5.37 1.36
N MET A 77 0.07 -5.37 2.54
CA MET A 77 -0.70 -5.46 3.77
C MET A 77 -0.78 -4.09 4.42
N ALA A 78 -1.81 -3.90 5.22
CA ALA A 78 -2.02 -2.60 5.85
C ALA A 78 -2.79 -2.75 7.14
N SER A 79 -2.62 -1.80 8.04
CA SER A 79 -3.40 -1.72 9.25
C SER A 79 -3.36 -0.32 9.81
N ASP A 80 -4.19 -0.08 10.82
CA ASP A 80 -4.09 1.12 11.64
C ASP A 80 -3.27 0.77 12.86
N ASP A 81 -2.19 1.50 13.09
CA ASP A 81 -1.36 1.23 14.24
C ASP A 81 -1.91 2.00 15.43
N VAL A 82 -2.95 1.44 16.05
CA VAL A 82 -3.59 2.10 17.18
C VAL A 82 -3.10 1.55 18.51
N CYS A 83 -2.34 0.45 18.47
CA CYS A 83 -1.92 -0.22 19.71
C CYS A 83 -0.66 0.36 20.29
N SER A 84 0.11 1.13 19.50
CA SER A 84 1.34 1.72 19.96
C SER A 84 1.13 3.19 20.19
N GLY A 85 0.90 3.59 21.40
CA GLY A 85 0.68 5.00 21.70
C GLY A 85 1.87 5.88 21.46
N GLN A 86 3.04 5.26 21.23
CA GLN A 86 4.23 6.03 21.02
C GLN A 86 4.55 6.26 19.57
N ARG A 87 3.96 5.48 18.68
CA ARG A 87 4.24 5.62 17.28
C ARG A 87 3.34 6.70 16.73
N GLN A 88 3.72 7.92 16.95
CA GLN A 88 2.99 9.02 16.38
C GLN A 88 3.04 8.91 14.87
N ALA A 89 2.17 9.62 14.23
CA ALA A 89 2.11 9.59 12.78
C ALA A 89 3.33 10.31 12.23
N THR A 90 4.45 9.67 12.25
CA THR A 90 5.63 10.22 11.59
C THR A 90 5.50 10.08 10.10
N GLY A 91 4.50 9.32 9.63
CA GLY A 91 4.31 9.13 8.22
C GLY A 91 5.23 8.05 7.67
N PHE A 92 5.34 8.03 6.35
CA PHE A 92 6.13 7.04 5.65
C PHE A 92 7.37 7.74 5.13
N GLN A 93 8.53 7.29 5.54
CA GLN A 93 9.78 7.94 5.16
C GLN A 93 10.82 6.92 4.77
N GLY A 94 11.68 7.30 3.86
CA GLY A 94 12.85 6.51 3.53
C GLY A 94 12.61 5.38 2.55
N PHE A 95 11.44 5.30 1.94
CA PHE A 95 11.16 4.28 0.94
C PHE A 95 10.01 4.75 0.05
N SER A 96 9.81 4.03 -1.04
CA SER A 96 8.71 4.30 -1.96
C SER A 96 8.15 2.97 -2.43
N LEU A 97 6.87 2.99 -2.80
CA LEU A 97 6.29 1.88 -3.54
C LEU A 97 6.41 2.21 -5.02
N SER A 98 6.87 1.26 -5.81
CA SER A 98 7.15 1.50 -7.21
C SER A 98 6.19 0.69 -8.07
N LEU A 99 5.50 1.38 -8.98
CA LEU A 99 4.62 0.74 -9.95
C LEU A 99 5.33 0.65 -11.28
N ALA A 100 5.48 -0.57 -11.79
CA ALA A 100 6.00 -0.80 -13.12
C ALA A 100 4.82 -1.07 -14.04
N VAL A 101 4.64 -0.23 -15.05
CA VAL A 101 3.51 -0.35 -15.94
C VAL A 101 3.99 -0.46 -17.38
N ALA A 102 3.11 -0.92 -18.26
CA ALA A 102 3.48 -1.27 -19.61
C ALA A 102 3.32 -0.13 -20.61
N SER A 103 2.52 0.89 -20.30
CA SER A 103 2.25 1.93 -21.27
C SER A 103 2.29 3.31 -20.62
N GLU A 104 2.56 4.32 -21.45
CA GLU A 104 2.56 5.69 -20.98
C GLU A 104 1.16 6.15 -20.59
N ALA A 105 0.14 5.68 -21.31
CA ALA A 105 -1.24 6.05 -20.97
C ALA A 105 -1.62 5.55 -19.60
N GLU A 106 -1.22 4.32 -19.26
CA GLU A 106 -1.49 3.77 -17.94
C GLU A 106 -0.72 4.54 -16.87
N ALA A 107 0.52 4.88 -17.15
CA ALA A 107 1.32 5.67 -16.21
C ALA A 107 0.67 7.02 -15.94
N ASP A 108 0.21 7.70 -16.98
CA ASP A 108 -0.44 8.99 -16.81
C ASP A 108 -1.69 8.88 -15.95
N ARG A 109 -2.50 7.86 -16.20
CA ARG A 109 -3.74 7.67 -15.46
C ARG A 109 -3.49 7.38 -13.98
N LEU A 110 -2.59 6.45 -13.72
CA LEU A 110 -2.30 6.07 -12.33
C LEU A 110 -1.60 7.20 -11.57
N PHE A 111 -0.70 7.90 -12.24
CA PHE A 111 0.01 9.00 -11.61
C PHE A 111 -0.96 10.09 -11.19
N SER A 112 -1.87 10.47 -12.10
CA SER A 112 -2.84 11.52 -11.79
C SER A 112 -3.76 11.09 -10.65
N ALA A 113 -4.20 9.84 -10.65
CA ALA A 113 -5.10 9.36 -9.61
C ALA A 113 -4.43 9.34 -8.25
N LEU A 114 -3.18 8.86 -8.19
CA LEU A 114 -2.46 8.81 -6.92
C LEU A 114 -2.08 10.19 -6.42
N ALA A 115 -1.80 11.11 -7.31
CA ALA A 115 -1.38 12.46 -6.91
C ALA A 115 -2.55 13.31 -6.43
N ASP A 116 -3.78 12.87 -6.66
CA ASP A 116 -4.95 13.64 -6.26
C ASP A 116 -4.99 13.76 -4.72
N GLY A 117 -4.90 14.99 -4.24
CA GLY A 117 -4.84 15.25 -2.82
C GLY A 117 -3.46 15.08 -2.22
N GLY A 118 -2.49 14.70 -3.04
CA GLY A 118 -1.12 14.53 -2.61
C GLY A 118 -0.20 15.56 -3.22
N GLN A 119 1.05 15.17 -3.47
CA GLN A 119 2.06 16.10 -3.93
C GLN A 119 2.95 15.45 -4.97
N VAL A 120 3.11 16.09 -6.12
CA VAL A 120 4.03 15.61 -7.14
C VAL A 120 5.43 16.08 -6.76
N GLN A 121 6.35 15.12 -6.68
CA GLN A 121 7.75 15.44 -6.40
C GLN A 121 8.57 15.49 -7.66
N MET A 122 8.29 14.60 -8.61
CA MET A 122 8.93 14.60 -9.90
C MET A 122 7.88 14.26 -10.93
N PRO A 123 7.55 15.18 -11.85
CA PRO A 123 6.51 14.90 -12.85
C PRO A 123 6.92 13.74 -13.76
N LEU A 124 5.92 13.10 -14.35
CA LEU A 124 6.19 12.02 -15.29
C LEU A 124 6.90 12.59 -16.51
N GLU A 125 8.12 12.11 -16.74
CA GLU A 125 8.92 12.57 -17.85
C GLU A 125 9.82 11.43 -18.31
N LYS A 126 10.28 11.55 -19.57
CA LYS A 126 11.22 10.59 -20.09
C LYS A 126 12.58 10.74 -19.39
N THR A 127 13.17 9.61 -19.06
CA THR A 127 14.53 9.58 -18.51
C THR A 127 15.37 8.68 -19.41
N PHE A 128 16.66 8.52 -19.09
CA PHE A 128 17.47 7.64 -19.91
C PHE A 128 17.17 6.16 -19.66
N TRP A 129 16.47 5.85 -18.56
CA TRP A 129 16.15 4.44 -18.23
C TRP A 129 14.68 4.11 -18.46
N SER A 130 13.84 5.09 -18.73
CA SER A 130 12.42 4.83 -18.83
C SER A 130 11.76 5.82 -19.78
N PRO A 131 10.79 5.37 -20.58
CA PRO A 131 9.98 6.31 -21.39
C PRO A 131 9.19 7.29 -20.55
N ARG A 132 8.79 6.90 -19.33
CA ARG A 132 8.06 7.77 -18.42
C ARG A 132 8.40 7.36 -17.00
N PHE A 133 8.85 8.29 -16.20
CA PHE A 133 9.16 8.04 -14.80
C PHE A 133 8.75 9.26 -13.99
N GLY A 134 8.13 9.04 -12.84
CA GLY A 134 7.74 10.13 -11.96
C GLY A 134 7.64 9.67 -10.52
N MET A 135 7.58 10.64 -9.62
CA MET A 135 7.49 10.39 -8.18
C MET A 135 6.47 11.31 -7.57
N LEU A 136 5.72 10.78 -6.61
CA LEU A 136 4.73 11.56 -5.89
C LEU A 136 4.59 11.05 -4.48
N VAL A 137 3.96 11.84 -3.63
CA VAL A 137 3.51 11.42 -2.31
C VAL A 137 2.00 11.53 -2.33
N ASP A 138 1.30 10.45 -1.97
CA ASP A 138 -0.16 10.48 -2.04
C ASP A 138 -0.73 11.21 -0.83
N ARG A 139 -2.06 11.32 -0.78
CA ARG A 139 -2.73 12.09 0.28
C ARG A 139 -2.53 11.51 1.67
N PHE A 140 -2.08 10.27 1.76
CA PHE A 140 -1.82 9.62 3.04
C PHE A 140 -0.35 9.65 3.41
N GLY A 141 0.48 10.25 2.59
CA GLY A 141 1.91 10.37 2.88
C GLY A 141 2.76 9.24 2.33
N VAL A 142 2.18 8.32 1.58
CA VAL A 142 2.94 7.22 1.00
C VAL A 142 3.62 7.69 -0.28
N SER A 143 4.91 7.42 -0.38
CA SER A 143 5.70 7.79 -1.54
C SER A 143 5.58 6.75 -2.63
N TRP A 144 5.32 7.18 -3.85
CA TRP A 144 5.15 6.30 -5.00
C TRP A 144 6.07 6.71 -6.13
N MET A 145 6.58 5.72 -6.83
CA MET A 145 7.28 5.92 -8.09
C MET A 145 6.50 5.21 -9.16
N ILE A 146 6.40 5.82 -10.33
CA ILE A 146 5.73 5.20 -11.46
C ILE A 146 6.72 5.14 -12.60
N ASN A 147 6.88 3.95 -13.16
CA ASN A 147 7.90 3.68 -14.15
C ASN A 147 7.30 2.86 -15.29
N VAL A 148 7.42 3.37 -16.51
CA VAL A 148 7.03 2.61 -17.68
C VAL A 148 8.20 1.73 -18.06
N VAL A 149 7.92 0.42 -18.12
CA VAL A 149 8.96 -0.54 -18.46
C VAL A 149 9.08 -0.57 -19.98
N ALA A 150 10.28 -0.33 -20.48
CA ALA A 150 10.50 -0.33 -21.92
C ALA A 150 10.26 -1.74 -22.47
N PRO A 151 9.61 -1.88 -23.62
CA PRO A 151 9.44 -3.20 -24.21
C PRO A 151 10.78 -3.75 -24.65
N GLU A 152 10.91 -5.04 -24.56
CA GLU A 152 12.14 -5.71 -24.97
C GLU A 152 12.15 -6.03 -26.44
#